data_640112859d07d17af6a55526ae8414a7
#
_entry.id   640112859d07d17af6a55526ae8414a7
#
_cell.length_a   1.000
_cell.length_b   1.000
_cell.length_c   1.000
_cell.angle_alpha   90.00
_cell.angle_beta   90.00
_cell.angle_gamma   90.00
#
_symmetry.space_group_name_H-M   'P 1'
#
loop_
_entity.id
_entity.type
_entity.pdbx_description
1 polymer ?
#
loop_
_entity_poly.entity_id
_entity_poly.type
_entity_poly.pdbx_seq_one_letter_code
_entity_poly.pdbx_strand_id
1 'polypeptide(L)'
;MEQYKTDAEIYAVLEREIIDLTIRPGSLLSENPLCARFGAPRTLIRVVLQKLQENGLVKIVPYKGTTVTRLNRRIVDELIYERTAVEARVLRDFSPRCTPEQRALIRRRVEAYEALAAMESPDYNKLYEADRALHGTWSVSYTHL
;
A
#
# COMPACT_ATOMS: atom_id res chain seq x y z
N MET A 1 -20.79 7.11 -15.61
CA MET A 1 -19.65 7.78 -14.93
C MET A 1 -19.94 7.74 -13.45
N GLU A 2 -19.13 7.05 -12.68
CA GLU A 2 -19.24 7.01 -11.21
C GLU A 2 -18.85 8.38 -10.65
N GLN A 3 -19.77 9.04 -9.97
CA GLN A 3 -19.54 10.38 -9.41
C GLN A 3 -19.09 10.23 -7.96
N TYR A 4 -17.81 10.45 -7.70
CA TYR A 4 -17.27 10.43 -6.35
C TYR A 4 -17.61 11.73 -5.62
N LYS A 5 -18.18 11.61 -4.41
CA LYS A 5 -18.69 12.76 -3.64
C LYS A 5 -17.69 13.28 -2.59
N THR A 6 -16.72 12.46 -2.20
CA THR A 6 -15.81 12.77 -1.09
C THR A 6 -14.35 12.69 -1.54
N ASP A 7 -13.50 13.45 -0.87
CA ASP A 7 -12.04 13.40 -1.03
C ASP A 7 -11.46 12.02 -0.66
N ALA A 8 -12.04 11.35 0.32
CA ALA A 8 -11.62 10.02 0.76
C ALA A 8 -11.86 8.95 -0.33
N GLU A 9 -13.00 8.99 -1.03
CA GLU A 9 -13.30 8.06 -2.12
C GLU A 9 -12.36 8.26 -3.32
N ILE A 10 -12.12 9.52 -3.70
CA ILE A 10 -11.18 9.85 -4.78
C ILE A 10 -9.75 9.43 -4.41
N TYR A 11 -9.34 9.71 -3.16
CA TYR A 11 -8.04 9.32 -2.63
C TYR A 11 -7.84 7.80 -2.74
N ALA A 12 -8.79 7.01 -2.22
CA ALA A 12 -8.71 5.55 -2.23
C ALA A 12 -8.60 4.96 -3.64
N VAL A 13 -9.32 5.55 -4.63
CA VAL A 13 -9.21 5.12 -6.02
C VAL A 13 -7.82 5.43 -6.59
N LEU A 14 -7.33 6.65 -6.42
CA LEU A 14 -6.02 7.06 -6.96
C LEU A 14 -4.87 6.32 -6.25
N GLU A 15 -4.94 6.15 -4.93
CA GLU A 15 -3.98 5.36 -4.16
C GLU A 15 -3.87 3.94 -4.71
N ARG A 16 -5.02 3.27 -4.87
CA ARG A 16 -5.08 1.91 -5.43
C ARG A 16 -4.47 1.84 -6.83
N GLU A 17 -4.83 2.76 -7.71
CA GLU A 17 -4.33 2.79 -9.10
C GLU A 17 -2.83 3.08 -9.18
N ILE A 18 -2.26 3.80 -8.22
CA ILE A 18 -0.82 4.00 -8.10
C ILE A 18 -0.13 2.72 -7.59
N ILE A 19 -0.72 2.08 -6.56
CA ILE A 19 -0.15 0.87 -5.94
C ILE A 19 -0.20 -0.33 -6.92
N ASP A 20 -1.30 -0.51 -7.65
CA ASP A 20 -1.45 -1.58 -8.64
C ASP A 20 -0.78 -1.28 -10.00
N LEU A 21 -0.10 -0.13 -10.11
CA LEU A 21 0.62 0.34 -11.29
C LEU A 21 -0.28 0.67 -12.50
N THR A 22 -1.60 0.77 -12.35
CA THR A 22 -2.52 1.31 -13.36
C THR A 22 -2.08 2.72 -13.73
N ILE A 23 -1.70 3.53 -12.72
CA ILE A 23 -0.99 4.79 -12.92
C ILE A 23 0.50 4.55 -12.63
N ARG A 24 1.31 4.58 -13.68
CA ARG A 24 2.73 4.23 -13.59
C ARG A 24 3.56 5.24 -12.81
N PRO A 25 4.61 4.82 -12.09
CA PRO A 25 5.58 5.71 -11.48
C PRO A 25 6.16 6.70 -12.49
N GLY A 26 6.21 7.98 -12.13
CA GLY A 26 6.65 9.07 -13.00
C GLY A 26 5.58 9.64 -13.92
N SER A 27 4.37 9.11 -13.95
CA SER A 27 3.25 9.66 -14.71
C SER A 27 2.83 11.04 -14.18
N LEU A 28 2.42 11.92 -15.09
CA LEU A 28 1.87 13.23 -14.74
C LEU A 28 0.39 13.09 -14.36
N LEU A 29 0.02 13.60 -13.20
CA LEU A 29 -1.36 13.75 -12.74
C LEU A 29 -1.81 15.19 -12.92
N SER A 30 -2.63 15.45 -13.95
CA SER A 30 -3.16 16.79 -14.23
C SER A 30 -4.51 17.00 -13.55
N GLU A 31 -4.69 18.18 -12.92
CA GLU A 31 -5.93 18.52 -12.21
C GLU A 31 -7.16 18.44 -13.10
N ASN A 32 -7.09 18.99 -14.33
CA ASN A 32 -8.25 19.07 -15.22
C ASN A 32 -8.81 17.69 -15.64
N PRO A 33 -7.99 16.72 -16.09
CA PRO A 33 -8.48 15.37 -16.36
C PRO A 33 -9.07 14.69 -15.12
N LEU A 34 -8.48 14.91 -13.93
CA LEU A 34 -9.02 14.36 -12.70
C LEU A 34 -10.36 14.99 -12.30
N CYS A 35 -10.51 16.31 -12.46
CA CYS A 35 -11.79 16.99 -12.27
C CYS A 35 -12.88 16.41 -13.18
N ALA A 36 -12.56 16.23 -14.47
CA ALA A 36 -13.49 15.66 -15.44
C ALA A 36 -13.83 14.19 -15.14
N ARG A 37 -12.83 13.40 -14.74
CA ARG A 37 -12.99 11.97 -14.42
C ARG A 37 -13.90 11.75 -13.22
N PHE A 38 -13.69 12.51 -12.15
CA PHE A 38 -14.39 12.31 -10.89
C PHE A 38 -15.62 13.21 -10.72
N GLY A 39 -15.88 14.12 -11.67
CA GLY A 39 -16.94 15.11 -11.53
C GLY A 39 -16.73 16.05 -10.35
N ALA A 40 -15.49 16.25 -9.93
CA ALA A 40 -15.12 16.93 -8.69
C ALA A 40 -14.52 18.33 -8.97
N PRO A 41 -14.76 19.31 -8.08
CA PRO A 41 -14.16 20.63 -8.21
C PRO A 41 -12.65 20.58 -8.00
N ARG A 42 -11.93 21.52 -8.64
CA ARG A 42 -10.45 21.59 -8.57
C ARG A 42 -9.92 21.67 -7.14
N THR A 43 -10.62 22.36 -6.26
CA THR A 43 -10.26 22.48 -4.83
C THR A 43 -10.21 21.10 -4.15
N LEU A 44 -11.19 20.23 -4.43
CA LEU A 44 -11.23 18.88 -3.88
C LEU A 44 -10.10 18.00 -4.44
N ILE A 45 -9.84 18.07 -5.75
CA ILE A 45 -8.73 17.35 -6.38
C ILE A 45 -7.39 17.78 -5.77
N ARG A 46 -7.17 19.07 -5.50
CA ARG A 46 -5.95 19.54 -4.84
C ARG A 46 -5.77 18.98 -3.45
N VAL A 47 -6.84 18.92 -2.65
CA VAL A 47 -6.80 18.29 -1.32
C VAL A 47 -6.38 16.83 -1.43
N VAL A 48 -6.95 16.09 -2.38
CA VAL A 48 -6.58 14.68 -2.62
C VAL A 48 -5.12 14.54 -3.03
N LEU A 49 -4.66 15.36 -3.99
CA LEU A 49 -3.26 15.33 -4.43
C LEU A 49 -2.29 15.67 -3.30
N GLN A 50 -2.67 16.60 -2.41
CA GLN A 50 -1.87 16.95 -1.26
C GLN A 50 -1.77 15.78 -0.26
N LYS A 51 -2.88 15.08 0.02
CA LYS A 51 -2.87 13.85 0.84
C LYS A 51 -2.01 12.74 0.23
N LEU A 52 -2.09 12.56 -1.10
CA LEU A 52 -1.22 11.60 -1.79
C LEU A 52 0.26 11.99 -1.67
N GLN A 53 0.60 13.29 -1.68
CA GLN A 53 1.96 13.77 -1.46
C GLN A 53 2.42 13.54 -0.01
N GLU A 54 1.58 13.81 0.98
CA GLU A 54 1.88 13.55 2.40
C GLU A 54 2.22 12.08 2.65
N ASN A 55 1.56 11.17 1.91
CA ASN A 55 1.83 9.73 1.93
C ASN A 55 2.94 9.29 0.95
N GLY A 56 3.64 10.24 0.32
CA GLY A 56 4.79 9.95 -0.55
C GLY A 56 4.45 9.35 -1.93
N LEU A 57 3.16 9.22 -2.27
CA LEU A 57 2.71 8.61 -3.52
C LEU A 57 2.89 9.51 -4.73
N VAL A 58 2.85 10.81 -4.52
CA VAL A 58 3.07 11.81 -5.59
C VAL A 58 4.02 12.91 -5.12
N LYS A 59 4.56 13.66 -6.07
CA LYS A 59 5.35 14.87 -5.86
C LYS A 59 4.70 16.04 -6.59
N ILE A 60 4.27 17.04 -5.85
CA ILE A 60 3.75 18.30 -6.38
C ILE A 60 4.92 19.28 -6.53
N VAL A 61 5.15 19.75 -7.75
CA VAL A 61 6.19 20.75 -8.03
C VAL A 61 5.51 22.00 -8.55
N PRO A 62 5.67 23.17 -7.90
CA PRO A 62 5.10 24.43 -8.37
C PRO A 62 5.44 24.65 -9.84
N TYR A 63 4.44 25.06 -10.61
CA TYR A 63 4.52 25.33 -12.06
C TYR A 63 4.87 24.14 -12.96
N LYS A 64 5.25 22.97 -12.39
CA LYS A 64 5.57 21.74 -13.16
C LYS A 64 4.50 20.67 -13.08
N GLY A 65 3.59 20.79 -12.09
CA GLY A 65 2.49 19.85 -11.89
C GLY A 65 2.77 18.76 -10.87
N THR A 66 1.90 17.76 -10.85
CA THR A 66 1.98 16.61 -9.93
C THR A 66 2.41 15.38 -10.70
N THR A 67 3.41 14.67 -10.19
CA THR A 67 3.90 13.42 -10.77
C THR A 67 3.85 12.29 -9.75
N VAL A 68 3.52 11.07 -10.20
CA VAL A 68 3.62 9.88 -9.37
C VAL A 68 5.07 9.63 -8.99
N THR A 69 5.32 9.38 -7.71
CA THR A 69 6.66 9.14 -7.17
C THR A 69 7.29 7.94 -7.87
N ARG A 70 8.55 8.10 -8.32
CA ARG A 70 9.31 7.00 -8.90
C ARG A 70 9.80 6.07 -7.80
N LEU A 71 9.74 4.77 -8.05
CA LEU A 71 10.34 3.78 -7.16
C LEU A 71 11.86 4.00 -7.08
N ASN A 72 12.36 4.12 -5.87
CA ASN A 72 13.79 4.21 -5.59
C ASN A 72 14.22 2.92 -4.88
N ARG A 73 15.00 2.09 -5.59
CA ARG A 73 15.46 0.80 -5.08
C ARG A 73 16.17 0.92 -3.73
N ARG A 74 16.98 1.95 -3.54
CA ARG A 74 17.69 2.17 -2.28
C ARG A 74 16.72 2.37 -1.12
N ILE A 75 15.65 3.17 -1.32
CA ILE A 75 14.62 3.38 -0.29
C ILE A 75 13.89 2.06 -0.01
N VAL A 76 13.59 1.27 -1.04
CA VAL A 76 12.96 -0.04 -0.87
C VAL A 76 13.86 -0.97 -0.05
N ASP A 77 15.15 -1.03 -0.35
CA ASP A 77 16.12 -1.84 0.36
C ASP A 77 16.25 -1.40 1.84
N GLU A 78 16.27 -0.08 2.11
CA GLU A 78 16.27 0.50 3.46
C GLU A 78 14.99 0.11 4.24
N LEU A 79 13.80 0.24 3.64
CA LEU A 79 12.53 -0.13 4.25
C LEU A 79 12.44 -1.64 4.55
N ILE A 80 12.92 -2.49 3.64
CA ILE A 80 12.98 -3.95 3.86
C ILE A 80 13.90 -4.26 5.04
N TYR A 81 15.05 -3.60 5.14
CA TYR A 81 15.97 -3.77 6.26
C TYR A 81 15.32 -3.38 7.60
N GLU A 82 14.69 -2.19 7.67
CA GLU A 82 13.98 -1.72 8.86
C GLU A 82 12.83 -2.68 9.24
N ARG A 83 12.01 -3.07 8.27
CA ARG A 83 10.92 -4.03 8.48
C ARG A 83 11.46 -5.34 9.05
N THR A 84 12.51 -5.90 8.44
CA THR A 84 13.12 -7.16 8.89
C THR A 84 13.63 -7.07 10.33
N ALA A 85 14.29 -5.96 10.68
CA ALA A 85 14.81 -5.75 12.03
C ALA A 85 13.70 -5.69 13.08
N VAL A 86 12.63 -4.93 12.79
CA VAL A 86 11.47 -4.80 13.68
C VAL A 86 10.71 -6.12 13.79
N GLU A 87 10.41 -6.76 12.66
CA GLU A 87 9.62 -8.00 12.65
C GLU A 87 10.36 -9.17 13.30
N ALA A 88 11.68 -9.27 13.11
CA ALA A 88 12.48 -10.28 13.81
C ALA A 88 12.39 -10.13 15.33
N ARG A 89 12.34 -8.90 15.83
CA ARG A 89 12.14 -8.63 17.25
C ARG A 89 10.72 -9.00 17.70
N VAL A 90 9.72 -8.58 16.97
CA VAL A 90 8.31 -8.88 17.26
C VAL A 90 8.06 -10.38 17.27
N LEU A 91 8.56 -11.13 16.29
CA LEU A 91 8.44 -12.59 16.22
C LEU A 91 9.13 -13.28 17.40
N ARG A 92 10.30 -12.81 17.81
CA ARG A 92 11.01 -13.35 18.99
C ARG A 92 10.17 -13.19 20.25
N ASP A 93 9.55 -12.04 20.43
CA ASP A 93 8.73 -11.75 21.61
C ASP A 93 7.35 -12.43 21.56
N PHE A 94 6.81 -12.65 20.35
CA PHE A 94 5.53 -13.34 20.10
C PHE A 94 5.66 -14.87 20.27
N SER A 95 6.73 -15.46 19.77
CA SER A 95 6.90 -16.93 19.67
C SER A 95 6.65 -17.69 20.98
N PRO A 96 7.15 -17.24 22.17
CA PRO A 96 6.88 -17.93 23.44
C PRO A 96 5.42 -17.86 23.90
N ARG A 97 4.65 -16.89 23.38
CA ARG A 97 3.24 -16.64 23.75
C ARG A 97 2.27 -17.14 22.70
N CYS A 98 2.78 -17.70 21.60
CA CYS A 98 1.97 -18.15 20.47
C CYS A 98 1.12 -19.36 20.85
N THR A 99 -0.21 -19.20 20.79
CA THR A 99 -1.14 -20.31 21.07
C THR A 99 -1.14 -21.35 19.96
N PRO A 100 -1.60 -22.59 20.21
CA PRO A 100 -1.76 -23.61 19.17
C PRO A 100 -2.62 -23.14 17.98
N GLU A 101 -3.69 -22.39 18.26
CA GLU A 101 -4.62 -21.84 17.26
C GLU A 101 -3.92 -20.78 16.38
N GLN A 102 -3.16 -19.89 17.00
CA GLN A 102 -2.35 -18.89 16.29
C GLN A 102 -1.29 -19.55 15.40
N ARG A 103 -0.63 -20.60 15.92
CA ARG A 103 0.36 -21.37 15.16
C ARG A 103 -0.26 -22.07 13.95
N ALA A 104 -1.45 -22.66 14.12
CA ALA A 104 -2.19 -23.26 13.03
C ALA A 104 -2.62 -22.22 11.97
N LEU A 105 -3.02 -21.03 12.42
CA LEU A 105 -3.37 -19.92 11.54
C LEU A 105 -2.16 -19.43 10.72
N ILE A 106 -1.01 -19.25 11.37
CA ILE A 106 0.24 -18.85 10.71
C ILE A 106 0.61 -19.86 9.64
N ARG A 107 0.60 -21.15 9.96
CA ARG A 107 0.91 -22.21 9.00
C ARG A 107 0.02 -22.14 7.76
N ARG A 108 -1.29 -22.02 7.94
CA ARG A 108 -2.24 -21.88 6.82
C ARG A 108 -1.96 -20.64 5.97
N ARG A 109 -1.57 -19.52 6.60
CA ARG A 109 -1.25 -18.27 5.87
C ARG A 109 0.06 -18.39 5.10
N VAL A 110 1.06 -19.08 5.65
CA VAL A 110 2.31 -19.39 4.94
C VAL A 110 2.03 -20.27 3.73
N GLU A 111 1.29 -21.37 3.90
CA GLU A 111 0.91 -22.28 2.81
C GLU A 111 0.14 -21.56 1.70
N ALA A 112 -0.79 -20.65 2.06
CA ALA A 112 -1.53 -19.84 1.10
C ALA A 112 -0.62 -18.87 0.33
N TYR A 113 0.32 -18.22 1.01
CA TYR A 113 1.30 -17.33 0.39
C TYR A 113 2.21 -18.09 -0.57
N GLU A 114 2.77 -19.24 -0.13
CA GLU A 114 3.66 -20.08 -0.94
C GLU A 114 2.94 -20.60 -2.19
N ALA A 115 1.68 -21.01 -2.08
CA ALA A 115 0.88 -21.46 -3.21
C ALA A 115 0.69 -20.34 -4.25
N LEU A 116 0.44 -19.10 -3.82
CA LEU A 116 0.33 -17.94 -4.70
C LEU A 116 1.68 -17.58 -5.35
N ALA A 117 2.76 -17.62 -4.57
CA ALA A 117 4.10 -17.28 -5.03
C ALA A 117 4.67 -18.32 -6.04
N ALA A 118 4.24 -19.57 -5.95
CA ALA A 118 4.67 -20.65 -6.84
C ALA A 118 3.96 -20.63 -8.22
N MET A 119 2.97 -19.77 -8.43
CA MET A 119 2.29 -19.66 -9.72
C MET A 119 3.22 -19.07 -10.78
N GLU A 120 3.16 -19.57 -12.01
CA GLU A 120 3.95 -19.05 -13.14
C GLU A 120 3.68 -17.55 -13.42
N SER A 121 2.45 -17.12 -13.17
CA SER A 121 2.04 -15.70 -13.27
C SER A 121 1.22 -15.33 -12.04
N PRO A 122 1.88 -14.95 -10.94
CA PRO A 122 1.19 -14.63 -9.69
C PRO A 122 0.40 -13.32 -9.80
N ASP A 123 -0.80 -13.35 -9.22
CA ASP A 123 -1.57 -12.13 -8.98
C ASP A 123 -0.92 -11.37 -7.81
N TYR A 124 -0.20 -10.30 -8.13
CA TYR A 124 0.56 -9.52 -7.13
C TYR A 124 -0.33 -8.88 -6.08
N ASN A 125 -1.61 -8.55 -6.39
CA ASN A 125 -2.53 -8.00 -5.39
C ASN A 125 -2.90 -9.09 -4.37
N LYS A 126 -3.19 -10.31 -4.82
CA LYS A 126 -3.45 -11.43 -3.91
C LYS A 126 -2.22 -11.81 -3.09
N LEU A 127 -1.04 -11.75 -3.70
CA LEU A 127 0.22 -12.01 -3.02
C LEU A 127 0.47 -10.97 -1.91
N TYR A 128 0.25 -9.69 -2.21
CA TYR A 128 0.34 -8.61 -1.23
C TYR A 128 -0.65 -8.77 -0.06
N GLU A 129 -1.92 -9.10 -0.36
CA GLU A 129 -2.92 -9.33 0.67
C GLU A 129 -2.58 -10.56 1.54
N ALA A 130 -2.03 -11.61 0.96
CA ALA A 130 -1.57 -12.79 1.70
C ALA A 130 -0.37 -12.47 2.60
N ASP A 131 0.61 -11.70 2.11
CA ASP A 131 1.75 -11.20 2.88
C ASP A 131 1.27 -10.35 4.07
N ARG A 132 0.42 -9.38 3.80
CA ARG A 132 -0.17 -8.51 4.82
C ARG A 132 -0.93 -9.30 5.88
N ALA A 133 -1.73 -10.30 5.46
CA ALA A 133 -2.48 -11.14 6.37
C ALA A 133 -1.55 -11.99 7.26
N LEU A 134 -0.46 -12.53 6.69
CA LEU A 134 0.54 -13.30 7.42
C LEU A 134 1.21 -12.44 8.49
N HIS A 135 1.80 -11.31 8.10
CA HIS A 135 2.50 -10.39 9.00
C HIS A 135 1.59 -9.79 10.08
N GLY A 136 0.32 -9.52 9.75
CA GLY A 136 -0.68 -9.05 10.71
C GLY A 136 -0.95 -10.01 11.86
N THR A 137 -0.60 -11.30 11.75
CA THR A 137 -0.87 -12.28 12.82
C THR A 137 -0.10 -11.98 14.11
N TRP A 138 1.11 -11.49 13.99
CA TRP A 138 1.97 -11.14 15.13
C TRP A 138 2.06 -9.64 15.39
N SER A 139 1.91 -8.79 14.37
CA SER A 139 2.02 -7.34 14.52
C SER A 139 0.88 -6.74 15.34
N VAL A 140 -0.37 -7.20 15.16
CA VAL A 140 -1.54 -6.73 15.91
C VAL A 140 -1.42 -7.03 17.42
N SER A 141 -0.70 -8.09 17.80
CA SER A 141 -0.51 -8.47 19.20
C SER A 141 0.35 -7.45 19.99
N TYR A 142 1.04 -6.52 19.30
CA TYR A 142 1.92 -5.51 19.90
C TYR A 142 1.35 -4.09 19.92
N THR A 143 0.30 -3.80 19.17
CA THR A 143 -0.33 -2.47 19.15
C THR A 143 -1.27 -2.23 20.33
N HIS A 144 -1.41 -3.20 21.25
CA HIS A 144 -2.26 -3.14 22.44
C HIS A 144 -1.49 -3.32 23.77
N LEU A 145 -0.18 -2.99 23.79
CA LEU A 145 0.60 -2.89 25.04
C LEU A 145 0.60 -1.47 25.59
#